data_7b93ab9196f6197c6d0945293f9f799f
#
_entry.id   7b93ab9196f6197c6d0945293f9f799f
#
_cell.length_a   1.000
_cell.length_b   1.000
_cell.length_c   1.000
_cell.angle_alpha   90.00
_cell.angle_beta   90.00
_cell.angle_gamma   90.00
#
_symmetry.space_group_name_H-M   'P 1'
#
loop_
_entity.id
_entity.type
_entity.pdbx_description
1 polymer ?
#
loop_
_entity_poly.entity_id
_entity_poly.type
_entity_poly.pdbx_seq_one_letter_code
_entity_poly.pdbx_strand_id
1 'polypeptide(L)'
;NLKGVDLTSASLGFKIINTRGFNSTSPVRSLQLIDGVDNQAPGLNFSLGNFLGASELDIKRVELIVGASSGIYGPNAFNGVIDMETKSPFDFKGVSVQTRVGERNLKEVMLRVADGIEDENGRGIAFKVNLAYLTADDWEADNYEPTEQSQAGILNAGGYDAINVYGDENISDGANNFSGDYGQRNFPGLGIYHRSGYKESDLVDYNTENLKFSSALHYKFNKKVEAIYAFNFGTGTTVYQGDNRYSLKDIRFQQHRFEIRQKDKFFIRAYRTSEDAGGSYDAVFTALLLQDSSQSNSSWSNNYNTYWILQVRPKVWNLPGFPNPQVNPSVWFGDSKDSTYGVANNVYATFSDSINSWHSEARSYADSLANKPGNLPYFIPGTAKFDSAFAHITTQNTFQQGGSRFYDKSSLSHFQAEYKFEPSFMDILVGGSYRVYNPSSQGTIFSDTGGVVISNYEYGGYLNLKRKFLDEKLILTATARVDKNQNFDYVTSPA
;
A
#
# COMPACT_ATOMS: atom_id res chain seq x y z
N ASN A 1 18.47 15.56 6.84
CA ASN A 1 17.04 15.92 7.00
C ASN A 1 16.84 17.30 6.39
N LEU A 2 16.06 17.37 5.32
CA LEU A 2 15.62 18.62 4.72
C LEU A 2 14.45 19.18 5.57
N LYS A 3 14.45 20.50 5.83
CA LYS A 3 13.35 21.13 6.59
C LYS A 3 12.02 20.96 5.87
N GLY A 4 10.99 20.54 6.59
CA GLY A 4 9.63 20.33 6.06
C GLY A 4 9.50 19.10 5.18
N VAL A 5 10.40 18.13 5.34
CA VAL A 5 10.32 16.80 4.72
C VAL A 5 10.23 15.75 5.83
N ASP A 6 9.17 14.98 5.81
CA ASP A 6 8.94 13.85 6.69
C ASP A 6 9.06 12.55 5.88
N LEU A 7 9.64 11.54 6.48
CA LEU A 7 9.77 10.22 5.88
C LEU A 7 8.94 9.22 6.67
N THR A 8 7.94 8.66 6.04
CA THR A 8 7.14 7.56 6.59
C THR A 8 7.61 6.25 5.97
N SER A 9 8.01 5.28 6.79
CA SER A 9 8.42 3.96 6.34
C SER A 9 7.32 2.96 6.65
N ALA A 10 6.58 2.52 5.66
CA ALA A 10 5.59 1.46 5.79
C ALA A 10 6.26 0.07 5.79
N SER A 11 7.44 -0.03 5.18
CA SER A 11 8.29 -1.21 5.12
C SER A 11 9.71 -0.80 4.71
N LEU A 12 10.66 -1.74 4.69
CA LEU A 12 12.00 -1.49 4.15
C LEU A 12 11.95 -1.10 2.66
N GLY A 13 11.05 -1.70 1.90
CA GLY A 13 10.86 -1.45 0.47
C GLY A 13 10.08 -0.18 0.15
N PHE A 14 9.23 0.30 1.06
CA PHE A 14 8.38 1.47 0.86
C PHE A 14 8.67 2.59 1.85
N LYS A 15 9.34 3.62 1.34
CA LYS A 15 9.57 4.87 2.05
C LYS A 15 8.82 5.99 1.35
N ILE A 16 7.91 6.61 2.06
CA ILE A 16 7.05 7.67 1.55
C ILE A 16 7.60 9.00 2.00
N ILE A 17 7.87 9.87 1.04
CA ILE A 17 8.32 11.22 1.31
C ILE A 17 7.11 12.13 1.36
N ASN A 18 6.88 12.73 2.51
CA ASN A 18 5.86 13.72 2.76
C ASN A 18 6.48 15.10 2.92
N THR A 19 5.77 16.14 2.51
CA THR A 19 6.26 17.53 2.63
C THR A 19 5.24 18.42 3.31
N ARG A 20 5.70 19.40 4.10
CA ARG A 20 4.90 20.45 4.73
C ARG A 20 3.81 19.94 5.69
N GLY A 21 4.01 18.81 6.34
CA GLY A 21 3.04 18.24 7.27
C GLY A 21 1.80 17.61 6.63
N PHE A 22 1.74 17.52 5.30
CA PHE A 22 0.70 16.76 4.59
C PHE A 22 1.05 15.28 4.57
N ASN A 23 1.08 14.68 5.75
CA ASN A 23 1.48 13.29 5.92
C ASN A 23 0.41 12.34 5.39
N SER A 24 0.85 11.32 4.67
CA SER A 24 0.01 10.26 4.14
C SER A 24 0.79 8.96 4.18
N THR A 25 0.13 7.86 4.45
CA THR A 25 0.68 6.51 4.26
C THR A 25 0.67 6.07 2.80
N SER A 26 -0.08 6.79 1.95
CA SER A 26 -0.15 6.55 0.52
C SER A 26 0.68 7.60 -0.24
N PRO A 27 1.64 7.19 -1.11
CA PRO A 27 2.57 8.10 -1.78
C PRO A 27 1.97 8.82 -3.01
N VAL A 28 0.66 9.00 -3.06
CA VAL A 28 -0.07 9.53 -4.24
C VAL A 28 0.04 11.04 -4.46
N ARG A 29 0.66 11.78 -3.53
CA ARG A 29 0.65 13.25 -3.55
C ARG A 29 1.98 13.90 -3.89
N SER A 30 3.06 13.12 -4.02
CA SER A 30 4.40 13.60 -4.36
C SER A 30 4.83 12.97 -5.68
N LEU A 31 5.07 13.82 -6.69
CA LEU A 31 5.56 13.36 -7.98
C LEU A 31 7.03 13.00 -7.88
N GLN A 32 7.39 11.79 -8.26
CA GLN A 32 8.79 11.36 -8.35
C GLN A 32 9.19 11.22 -9.82
N LEU A 33 10.22 11.94 -10.22
CA LEU A 33 10.77 11.89 -11.56
C LEU A 33 12.18 11.32 -11.57
N ILE A 34 12.49 10.49 -12.55
CA ILE A 34 13.84 10.02 -12.85
C ILE A 34 14.13 10.41 -14.29
N ASP A 35 15.09 11.33 -14.48
CA ASP A 35 15.36 11.94 -15.79
C ASP A 35 14.09 12.48 -16.47
N GLY A 36 13.19 13.08 -15.68
CA GLY A 36 11.93 13.65 -16.14
C GLY A 36 10.82 12.64 -16.49
N VAL A 37 11.01 11.36 -16.20
CA VAL A 37 10.01 10.30 -16.36
C VAL A 37 9.36 9.99 -15.02
N ASP A 38 8.05 9.88 -15.04
CA ASP A 38 7.25 9.58 -13.86
C ASP A 38 7.54 8.17 -13.33
N ASN A 39 7.89 8.09 -12.04
CA ASN A 39 8.20 6.85 -11.34
C ASN A 39 6.99 6.36 -10.52
N GLN A 40 5.83 6.30 -11.18
CA GLN A 40 4.57 5.85 -10.57
C GLN A 40 4.06 4.55 -11.19
N ALA A 41 3.34 3.78 -10.39
CA ALA A 41 2.60 2.60 -10.84
C ALA A 41 1.44 3.04 -11.74
N PRO A 42 1.31 2.50 -12.97
CA PRO A 42 0.30 2.93 -13.92
C PRO A 42 -1.15 2.75 -13.49
N GLY A 43 -1.48 1.67 -12.79
CA GLY A 43 -2.83 1.35 -12.33
C GLY A 43 -3.10 1.86 -10.92
N LEU A 44 -2.20 1.57 -10.01
CA LEU A 44 -2.35 1.91 -8.59
C LEU A 44 -1.98 3.36 -8.28
N ASN A 45 -1.34 4.07 -9.21
CA ASN A 45 -0.98 5.49 -9.14
C ASN A 45 -0.24 5.88 -7.84
N PHE A 46 0.62 5.00 -7.34
CA PHE A 46 1.52 5.32 -6.24
C PHE A 46 2.98 5.36 -6.71
N SER A 47 3.79 6.12 -6.02
CA SER A 47 5.23 6.17 -6.30
C SER A 47 5.88 4.82 -6.04
N LEU A 48 6.57 4.29 -7.04
CA LEU A 48 7.25 2.99 -6.98
C LEU A 48 8.44 2.98 -6.03
N GLY A 49 8.80 4.16 -5.49
CA GLY A 49 9.85 4.28 -4.52
C GLY A 49 11.13 3.61 -4.98
N ASN A 50 11.54 2.56 -4.30
CA ASN A 50 12.77 1.86 -4.59
C ASN A 50 12.61 0.71 -5.61
N PHE A 51 11.39 0.29 -6.00
CA PHE A 51 11.19 -0.86 -6.88
C PHE A 51 11.66 -0.65 -8.31
N LEU A 52 11.36 0.50 -8.91
CA LEU A 52 11.82 0.85 -10.24
C LEU A 52 12.88 1.96 -10.23
N GLY A 53 13.16 2.53 -9.07
CA GLY A 53 14.03 3.67 -8.87
C GLY A 53 15.44 3.47 -9.42
N ALA A 54 16.13 4.57 -9.70
CA ALA A 54 17.52 4.53 -10.13
C ALA A 54 18.42 3.95 -9.03
N SER A 55 19.48 3.23 -9.45
CA SER A 55 20.54 2.82 -8.53
C SER A 55 21.24 4.05 -7.94
N GLU A 56 21.55 4.04 -6.66
CA GLU A 56 22.30 5.12 -6.01
C GLU A 56 23.66 5.38 -6.69
N LEU A 57 24.28 4.35 -7.26
CA LEU A 57 25.52 4.49 -8.02
C LEU A 57 25.35 5.35 -9.28
N ASP A 58 24.14 5.43 -9.82
CA ASP A 58 23.84 6.18 -11.05
C ASP A 58 23.20 7.56 -10.79
N ILE A 59 22.84 7.88 -9.54
CA ILE A 59 22.29 9.20 -9.19
C ILE A 59 23.41 10.24 -9.19
N LYS A 60 23.19 11.32 -9.94
CA LYS A 60 24.03 12.52 -9.96
C LYS A 60 23.51 13.60 -9.04
N ARG A 61 22.20 13.85 -9.06
CA ARG A 61 21.52 14.90 -8.30
C ARG A 61 20.12 14.49 -7.95
N VAL A 62 19.69 14.88 -6.77
CA VAL A 62 18.29 14.84 -6.34
C VAL A 62 17.88 16.26 -5.97
N GLU A 63 16.79 16.73 -6.55
CA GLU A 63 16.21 18.02 -6.26
C GLU A 63 14.80 17.86 -5.71
N LEU A 64 14.52 18.53 -4.60
CA LEU A 64 13.18 18.59 -4.02
C LEU A 64 12.58 19.96 -4.33
N ILE A 65 11.56 19.97 -5.18
CA ILE A 65 10.78 21.15 -5.50
C ILE A 65 9.58 21.15 -4.57
N VAL A 66 9.59 22.06 -3.60
CA VAL A 66 8.61 22.10 -2.52
C VAL A 66 7.39 22.89 -2.95
N GLY A 67 6.20 22.38 -2.68
CA GLY A 67 4.93 23.07 -2.91
C GLY A 67 4.21 22.62 -4.17
N ALA A 68 3.09 23.28 -4.45
CA ALA A 68 2.30 23.01 -5.65
C ALA A 68 3.07 23.47 -6.90
N SER A 69 3.56 22.51 -7.67
CA SER A 69 4.35 22.74 -8.89
C SER A 69 3.62 22.29 -10.15
N SER A 70 2.29 22.16 -10.07
CA SER A 70 1.43 21.69 -11.15
C SER A 70 1.50 22.55 -12.42
N GLY A 71 1.85 23.83 -12.30
CA GLY A 71 1.98 24.74 -13.45
C GLY A 71 3.00 24.28 -14.49
N ILE A 72 4.10 23.61 -14.08
CA ILE A 72 5.12 23.07 -14.99
C ILE A 72 5.00 21.55 -15.08
N TYR A 73 4.92 20.87 -13.94
CA TYR A 73 4.98 19.40 -13.87
C TYR A 73 3.63 18.70 -14.10
N GLY A 74 2.52 19.46 -14.07
CA GLY A 74 1.19 18.94 -14.32
C GLY A 74 0.55 18.25 -13.11
N PRO A 75 -0.48 17.43 -13.34
CA PRO A 75 -1.16 16.67 -12.29
C PRO A 75 -0.19 15.86 -11.42
N ASN A 76 -0.59 15.59 -10.18
CA ASN A 76 0.19 14.87 -9.14
C ASN A 76 1.34 15.66 -8.48
N ALA A 77 1.75 16.81 -9.00
CA ALA A 77 2.74 17.68 -8.37
C ALA A 77 2.14 18.56 -7.25
N PHE A 78 1.28 17.99 -6.41
CA PHE A 78 0.49 18.72 -5.41
C PHE A 78 1.31 19.05 -4.14
N ASN A 79 2.02 18.07 -3.60
CA ASN A 79 2.85 18.24 -2.39
C ASN A 79 4.32 18.55 -2.73
N GLY A 80 4.68 18.53 -3.99
CA GLY A 80 6.02 18.77 -4.48
C GLY A 80 6.48 17.74 -5.49
N VAL A 81 7.69 17.94 -5.98
CA VAL A 81 8.33 17.08 -6.97
C VAL A 81 9.71 16.67 -6.46
N ILE A 82 10.01 15.39 -6.54
CA ILE A 82 11.35 14.85 -6.33
C ILE A 82 11.88 14.55 -7.72
N ASP A 83 12.85 15.35 -8.17
CA ASP A 83 13.49 15.17 -9.47
C ASP A 83 14.91 14.61 -9.31
N MET A 84 15.13 13.44 -9.91
CA MET A 84 16.39 12.71 -9.86
C MET A 84 17.04 12.73 -11.24
N GLU A 85 18.24 13.28 -11.33
CA GLU A 85 19.09 13.26 -12.53
C GLU A 85 20.10 12.13 -12.41
N THR A 86 20.18 11.27 -13.43
CA THR A 86 21.16 10.18 -13.48
C THR A 86 22.48 10.63 -14.12
N LYS A 87 23.57 9.91 -13.83
CA LYS A 87 24.91 10.16 -14.37
C LYS A 87 24.94 9.93 -15.89
N SER A 88 25.48 10.89 -16.64
CA SER A 88 25.76 10.74 -18.07
C SER A 88 26.89 9.72 -18.27
N PRO A 89 26.74 8.74 -19.19
CA PRO A 89 27.81 7.78 -19.49
C PRO A 89 29.01 8.42 -20.21
N PHE A 90 28.86 9.59 -20.81
CA PHE A 90 30.00 10.32 -21.39
C PHE A 90 30.92 10.92 -20.33
N ASP A 91 30.32 11.43 -19.23
CA ASP A 91 31.04 12.18 -18.20
C ASP A 91 31.48 11.26 -17.04
N PHE A 92 30.72 10.22 -16.76
CA PHE A 92 30.95 9.29 -15.65
C PHE A 92 31.19 7.88 -16.15
N LYS A 93 32.35 7.64 -16.76
CA LYS A 93 32.77 6.34 -17.27
C LYS A 93 33.33 5.44 -16.18
N GLY A 94 33.43 4.15 -16.47
CA GLY A 94 34.07 3.15 -15.64
C GLY A 94 33.11 2.20 -14.95
N VAL A 95 33.63 1.45 -13.98
CA VAL A 95 32.92 0.45 -13.21
C VAL A 95 32.85 0.91 -11.75
N SER A 96 31.67 0.83 -11.17
CA SER A 96 31.46 1.09 -9.74
C SER A 96 30.71 -0.10 -9.13
N VAL A 97 31.18 -0.58 -7.99
CA VAL A 97 30.55 -1.65 -7.22
C VAL A 97 30.36 -1.17 -5.79
N GLN A 98 29.22 -1.46 -5.21
CA GLN A 98 28.95 -1.20 -3.81
C GLN A 98 28.23 -2.40 -3.20
N THR A 99 28.64 -2.75 -1.99
CA THR A 99 27.97 -3.78 -1.17
C THR A 99 27.57 -3.18 0.15
N ARG A 100 26.42 -3.58 0.67
CA ARG A 100 25.94 -3.22 2.01
C ARG A 100 25.50 -4.47 2.75
N VAL A 101 25.77 -4.48 4.03
CA VAL A 101 25.23 -5.44 5.00
C VAL A 101 24.72 -4.67 6.19
N GLY A 102 23.67 -5.13 6.81
CA GLY A 102 23.03 -4.42 7.93
C GLY A 102 22.22 -5.34 8.81
N GLU A 103 21.52 -4.73 9.74
CA GLU A 103 20.55 -5.42 10.60
C GLU A 103 19.44 -6.06 9.76
N ARG A 104 18.70 -7.00 10.35
CA ARG A 104 17.58 -7.73 9.71
C ARG A 104 18.01 -8.45 8.43
N ASN A 105 19.19 -9.09 8.47
CA ASN A 105 19.78 -9.82 7.35
C ASN A 105 19.92 -9.00 6.05
N LEU A 106 19.94 -7.67 6.15
CA LEU A 106 20.06 -6.81 4.97
C LEU A 106 21.38 -7.09 4.23
N LYS A 107 21.24 -7.40 2.96
CA LYS A 107 22.34 -7.60 2.01
C LYS A 107 21.96 -6.88 0.72
N GLU A 108 22.86 -6.04 0.25
CA GLU A 108 22.68 -5.32 -1.02
C GLU A 108 23.96 -5.31 -1.82
N VAL A 109 23.83 -5.57 -3.11
CA VAL A 109 24.91 -5.46 -4.09
C VAL A 109 24.46 -4.57 -5.22
N MET A 110 25.28 -3.59 -5.56
CA MET A 110 25.05 -2.68 -6.68
C MET A 110 26.26 -2.66 -7.61
N LEU A 111 25.96 -2.67 -8.91
CA LEU A 111 26.96 -2.56 -9.98
C LEU A 111 26.54 -1.48 -10.96
N ARG A 112 27.47 -0.64 -11.36
CA ARG A 112 27.32 0.30 -12.48
C ARG A 112 28.50 0.16 -13.42
N VAL A 113 28.21 0.04 -14.72
CA VAL A 113 29.19 0.04 -15.80
C VAL A 113 28.78 1.10 -16.81
N ALA A 114 29.71 1.96 -17.21
CA ALA A 114 29.47 2.96 -18.24
C ALA A 114 30.73 3.26 -19.03
N ASP A 115 30.55 3.42 -20.34
CA ASP A 115 31.63 3.86 -21.24
C ASP A 115 31.06 4.56 -22.47
N GLY A 116 31.90 5.26 -23.20
CA GLY A 116 31.51 5.94 -24.42
C GLY A 116 32.68 6.61 -25.13
N ILE A 117 32.48 6.89 -26.38
CA ILE A 117 33.44 7.56 -27.27
C ILE A 117 32.79 8.79 -27.89
N GLU A 118 33.57 9.83 -28.10
CA GLU A 118 33.13 11.08 -28.72
C GLU A 118 34.25 11.61 -29.63
N ASP A 119 33.90 12.08 -30.83
CA ASP A 119 34.84 12.70 -31.75
C ASP A 119 35.02 14.21 -31.47
N GLU A 120 35.92 14.86 -32.18
CA GLU A 120 36.22 16.31 -32.04
C GLU A 120 35.01 17.20 -32.39
N ASN A 121 34.09 16.72 -33.18
CA ASN A 121 32.84 17.38 -33.58
C ASN A 121 31.72 17.18 -32.53
N GLY A 122 31.98 16.38 -31.49
CA GLY A 122 31.04 16.06 -30.45
C GLY A 122 29.98 15.01 -30.87
N ARG A 123 30.26 14.21 -31.91
CA ARG A 123 29.48 13.03 -32.23
C ARG A 123 29.99 11.87 -31.41
N GLY A 124 29.09 11.10 -30.85
CA GLY A 124 29.54 10.03 -29.98
C GLY A 124 28.44 9.03 -29.64
N ILE A 125 28.87 7.89 -29.14
CA ILE A 125 28.01 6.86 -28.60
C ILE A 125 28.51 6.49 -27.21
N ALA A 126 27.58 6.32 -26.27
CA ALA A 126 27.89 5.88 -24.92
C ALA A 126 26.78 5.00 -24.38
N PHE A 127 27.13 4.11 -23.47
CA PHE A 127 26.18 3.25 -22.78
C PHE A 127 26.41 3.26 -21.29
N LYS A 128 25.37 2.93 -20.54
CA LYS A 128 25.44 2.60 -19.13
C LYS A 128 24.53 1.43 -18.82
N VAL A 129 24.93 0.61 -17.85
CA VAL A 129 24.18 -0.52 -17.31
C VAL A 129 24.30 -0.47 -15.79
N ASN A 130 23.20 -0.64 -15.11
CA ASN A 130 23.14 -0.73 -13.65
C ASN A 130 22.39 -2.01 -13.26
N LEU A 131 22.88 -2.66 -12.20
CA LEU A 131 22.25 -3.76 -11.53
C LEU A 131 22.26 -3.48 -10.03
N ALA A 132 21.15 -3.69 -9.36
CA ALA A 132 21.07 -3.64 -7.90
C ALA A 132 20.18 -4.78 -7.41
N TYR A 133 20.67 -5.50 -6.39
CA TYR A 133 19.93 -6.59 -5.75
C TYR A 133 20.00 -6.41 -4.24
N LEU A 134 18.83 -6.42 -3.60
CA LEU A 134 18.65 -6.25 -2.16
C LEU A 134 17.80 -7.38 -1.62
N THR A 135 18.21 -7.92 -0.48
CA THR A 135 17.40 -8.80 0.37
C THR A 135 17.47 -8.35 1.81
N ALA A 136 16.37 -8.46 2.55
CA ALA A 136 16.31 -8.17 3.98
C ALA A 136 15.06 -8.80 4.60
N ASP A 137 15.05 -8.97 5.92
CA ASP A 137 13.83 -9.29 6.68
C ASP A 137 13.14 -7.98 7.08
N ASP A 138 11.90 -7.78 6.70
CA ASP A 138 11.12 -6.59 7.06
C ASP A 138 10.69 -6.62 8.54
N TRP A 139 10.13 -5.52 9.02
CA TRP A 139 9.58 -5.45 10.38
C TRP A 139 8.26 -6.24 10.43
N GLU A 140 8.24 -7.24 11.30
CA GLU A 140 7.00 -7.93 11.63
C GLU A 140 6.10 -7.02 12.45
N ALA A 141 4.83 -6.98 12.10
CA ALA A 141 3.83 -6.23 12.86
C ALA A 141 3.39 -7.08 14.08
N ASP A 142 3.54 -6.52 15.27
CA ASP A 142 3.30 -7.19 16.56
C ASP A 142 2.50 -6.33 17.55
N ASN A 143 1.77 -5.33 17.05
CA ASN A 143 0.88 -4.53 17.89
C ASN A 143 -0.46 -5.24 18.08
N TYR A 144 -0.69 -5.77 19.27
CA TYR A 144 -1.92 -6.47 19.64
C TYR A 144 -2.83 -5.65 20.56
N GLU A 145 -2.65 -4.32 20.61
CA GLU A 145 -3.59 -3.42 21.28
C GLU A 145 -4.94 -3.39 20.54
N PRO A 146 -6.04 -3.10 21.27
CA PRO A 146 -7.35 -2.95 20.63
C PRO A 146 -7.36 -1.86 19.55
N THR A 147 -8.08 -2.09 18.45
CA THR A 147 -8.35 -1.06 17.46
C THR A 147 -9.26 0.04 18.03
N GLU A 148 -9.30 1.21 17.37
CA GLU A 148 -10.23 2.29 17.75
C GLU A 148 -11.70 1.88 17.60
N GLN A 149 -11.99 0.92 16.74
CA GLN A 149 -13.34 0.39 16.48
C GLN A 149 -13.71 -0.75 17.43
N SER A 150 -12.75 -1.29 18.16
CA SER A 150 -12.99 -2.39 19.10
C SER A 150 -13.97 -1.97 20.19
N GLN A 151 -15.08 -2.73 20.32
CA GLN A 151 -16.06 -2.51 21.39
C GLN A 151 -15.61 -3.06 22.74
N ALA A 152 -14.49 -3.78 22.79
CA ALA A 152 -13.96 -4.44 23.96
C ALA A 152 -12.47 -4.13 24.12
N GLY A 153 -12.02 -4.01 25.37
CA GLY A 153 -10.61 -3.79 25.68
C GLY A 153 -9.84 -5.10 25.87
N ILE A 154 -8.54 -4.97 26.02
CA ILE A 154 -7.57 -6.08 26.13
C ILE A 154 -7.88 -7.09 27.25
N LEU A 155 -8.57 -6.64 28.30
CA LEU A 155 -8.96 -7.51 29.44
C LEU A 155 -10.29 -8.22 29.24
N ASN A 156 -10.95 -8.06 28.09
CA ASN A 156 -12.22 -8.71 27.84
C ASN A 156 -12.03 -10.21 27.63
N ALA A 157 -12.71 -11.02 28.46
CA ALA A 157 -12.64 -12.48 28.42
C ALA A 157 -13.07 -13.08 27.06
N GLY A 158 -14.02 -12.42 26.41
CA GLY A 158 -14.51 -12.79 25.06
C GLY A 158 -13.57 -12.41 23.92
N GLY A 159 -12.41 -11.75 24.19
CA GLY A 159 -11.51 -11.23 23.18
C GLY A 159 -11.89 -9.81 22.73
N TYR A 160 -11.14 -9.30 21.79
CA TYR A 160 -11.27 -7.95 21.23
C TYR A 160 -10.72 -7.94 19.80
N ASP A 161 -10.98 -6.88 19.07
CA ASP A 161 -10.43 -6.61 17.74
C ASP A 161 -9.03 -5.97 17.90
N ALA A 162 -7.98 -6.65 17.47
CA ALA A 162 -6.60 -6.25 17.68
C ALA A 162 -5.95 -5.71 16.39
N ILE A 163 -5.06 -4.72 16.52
CA ILE A 163 -4.48 -3.97 15.38
C ILE A 163 -3.79 -4.88 14.36
N ASN A 164 -2.96 -5.84 14.79
CA ASN A 164 -2.25 -6.74 13.87
C ASN A 164 -2.73 -8.20 13.96
N VAL A 165 -4.02 -8.36 14.17
CA VAL A 165 -4.76 -9.62 14.00
C VAL A 165 -5.91 -9.33 13.05
N TYR A 166 -6.16 -10.20 12.09
CA TYR A 166 -7.20 -10.02 11.07
C TYR A 166 -8.22 -11.15 11.14
N GLY A 167 -9.49 -10.79 10.96
CA GLY A 167 -10.60 -11.72 11.08
C GLY A 167 -11.17 -11.82 12.51
N ASP A 168 -10.62 -11.12 13.48
CA ASP A 168 -11.19 -10.96 14.82
C ASP A 168 -12.10 -9.72 14.94
N GLU A 169 -12.23 -8.97 13.86
CA GLU A 169 -13.12 -7.83 13.75
C GLU A 169 -14.56 -8.28 14.08
N ASN A 170 -15.42 -7.34 14.28
CA ASN A 170 -16.76 -7.63 14.75
C ASN A 170 -17.53 -8.55 13.80
N ILE A 171 -18.16 -9.58 14.37
CA ILE A 171 -19.18 -10.36 13.72
C ILE A 171 -20.40 -9.47 13.53
N SER A 172 -20.75 -9.17 12.30
CA SER A 172 -21.78 -8.26 11.81
C SER A 172 -22.96 -7.97 12.74
N ASP A 173 -23.38 -6.71 12.81
CA ASP A 173 -24.65 -6.21 13.39
C ASP A 173 -24.81 -6.38 14.91
N GLY A 174 -23.72 -6.41 15.69
CA GLY A 174 -23.79 -6.54 17.14
C GLY A 174 -24.26 -7.91 17.64
N ALA A 175 -24.26 -8.92 16.79
CA ALA A 175 -24.66 -10.29 17.14
C ALA A 175 -23.71 -10.95 18.18
N ASN A 176 -22.57 -10.34 18.45
CA ASN A 176 -21.59 -10.76 19.45
C ASN A 176 -21.62 -9.93 20.74
N ASN A 177 -22.61 -9.05 20.91
CA ASN A 177 -22.73 -8.20 22.08
C ASN A 177 -23.95 -8.58 22.93
N PHE A 178 -23.71 -9.25 24.05
CA PHE A 178 -24.71 -9.68 25.03
C PHE A 178 -24.61 -8.89 26.35
N SER A 179 -24.07 -7.69 26.33
CA SER A 179 -23.95 -6.83 27.52
C SER A 179 -25.27 -6.16 27.94
N GLY A 180 -26.26 -6.10 27.05
CA GLY A 180 -27.57 -5.53 27.34
C GLY A 180 -28.49 -6.45 28.18
N ASP A 181 -29.70 -5.95 28.53
CA ASP A 181 -30.65 -6.60 29.41
C ASP A 181 -30.99 -8.06 28.99
N TYR A 182 -31.18 -8.29 27.71
CA TYR A 182 -31.45 -9.64 27.20
C TYR A 182 -30.26 -10.58 27.41
N GLY A 183 -29.05 -10.09 27.13
CA GLY A 183 -27.82 -10.85 27.28
C GLY A 183 -27.54 -11.19 28.75
N GLN A 184 -27.62 -10.22 29.64
CA GLN A 184 -27.41 -10.41 31.06
C GLN A 184 -28.28 -11.50 31.66
N ARG A 185 -29.55 -11.58 31.24
CA ARG A 185 -30.50 -12.59 31.73
C ARG A 185 -30.30 -13.95 31.09
N ASN A 186 -30.13 -13.99 29.78
CA ASN A 186 -30.18 -15.24 29.01
C ASN A 186 -28.82 -15.87 28.77
N PHE A 187 -27.80 -15.01 28.75
CA PHE A 187 -26.39 -15.36 28.52
C PHE A 187 -25.47 -14.75 29.58
N PRO A 188 -25.72 -15.04 30.88
CA PRO A 188 -25.00 -14.39 31.96
C PRO A 188 -23.50 -14.60 31.84
N GLY A 189 -22.75 -13.51 31.95
CA GLY A 189 -21.28 -13.49 31.85
C GLY A 189 -20.73 -13.60 30.43
N LEU A 190 -21.57 -13.71 29.38
CA LEU A 190 -21.10 -13.79 27.98
C LEU A 190 -20.52 -12.46 27.50
N GLY A 191 -21.21 -11.34 27.76
CA GLY A 191 -20.74 -10.01 27.34
C GLY A 191 -20.48 -9.88 25.85
N ILE A 192 -19.37 -9.24 25.52
CA ILE A 192 -18.87 -9.09 24.13
C ILE A 192 -17.86 -10.20 23.85
N TYR A 193 -17.95 -10.82 22.69
CA TYR A 193 -16.97 -11.81 22.27
C TYR A 193 -16.59 -11.65 20.81
N HIS A 194 -15.36 -12.06 20.47
CA HIS A 194 -14.78 -11.98 19.14
C HIS A 194 -14.34 -13.36 18.67
N ARG A 195 -14.33 -13.56 17.36
CA ARG A 195 -13.82 -14.76 16.72
C ARG A 195 -12.29 -14.80 16.80
N SER A 196 -11.69 -15.99 16.74
CA SER A 196 -10.24 -16.15 16.60
C SER A 196 -9.80 -15.60 15.26
N GLY A 197 -8.94 -14.59 15.27
CA GLY A 197 -8.32 -14.03 14.06
C GLY A 197 -6.96 -14.71 13.76
N TYR A 198 -6.30 -14.22 12.72
CA TYR A 198 -4.96 -14.62 12.30
C TYR A 198 -3.99 -13.47 12.54
N LYS A 199 -2.85 -13.75 13.14
CA LYS A 199 -1.79 -12.75 13.27
C LYS A 199 -1.27 -12.35 11.89
N GLU A 200 -0.89 -11.10 11.72
CA GLU A 200 -0.30 -10.62 10.47
C GLU A 200 0.92 -11.47 10.07
N SER A 201 1.74 -11.89 11.04
CA SER A 201 2.91 -12.76 10.82
C SER A 201 2.60 -14.13 10.22
N ASP A 202 1.35 -14.60 10.33
CA ASP A 202 0.91 -15.85 9.72
C ASP A 202 0.41 -15.67 8.28
N LEU A 203 0.18 -14.42 7.85
CA LEU A 203 -0.48 -14.08 6.59
C LEU A 203 0.43 -13.35 5.60
N VAL A 204 1.50 -12.71 6.06
CA VAL A 204 2.33 -11.81 5.26
C VAL A 204 3.73 -12.38 5.10
N ASP A 205 4.28 -12.28 3.91
CA ASP A 205 5.68 -12.60 3.64
C ASP A 205 6.55 -11.37 3.91
N TYR A 206 7.32 -11.39 5.00
CA TYR A 206 8.23 -10.33 5.40
C TYR A 206 9.60 -10.39 4.74
N ASN A 207 9.85 -11.36 3.84
CA ASN A 207 11.08 -11.39 3.07
C ASN A 207 11.07 -10.27 2.03
N THR A 208 11.76 -9.19 2.32
CA THR A 208 11.94 -8.10 1.35
C THR A 208 13.00 -8.47 0.33
N GLU A 209 12.62 -8.44 -0.94
CA GLU A 209 13.51 -8.67 -2.06
C GLU A 209 13.30 -7.58 -3.12
N ASN A 210 14.39 -7.08 -3.71
CA ASN A 210 14.29 -6.15 -4.82
C ASN A 210 15.46 -6.33 -5.79
N LEU A 211 15.14 -6.60 -7.05
CA LEU A 211 16.08 -6.60 -8.16
C LEU A 211 15.76 -5.43 -9.10
N LYS A 212 16.76 -4.59 -9.36
CA LYS A 212 16.67 -3.50 -10.33
C LYS A 212 17.73 -3.68 -11.41
N PHE A 213 17.29 -3.51 -12.63
CA PHE A 213 18.16 -3.43 -13.79
C PHE A 213 17.83 -2.18 -14.60
N SER A 214 18.82 -1.41 -14.97
CA SER A 214 18.64 -0.31 -15.91
C SER A 214 19.76 -0.27 -16.96
N SER A 215 19.41 0.12 -18.16
CA SER A 215 20.37 0.34 -19.24
C SER A 215 19.99 1.57 -20.03
N ALA A 216 20.98 2.29 -20.53
CA ALA A 216 20.75 3.40 -21.45
C ALA A 216 21.84 3.46 -22.53
N LEU A 217 21.38 3.76 -23.73
CA LEU A 217 22.20 4.05 -24.90
C LEU A 217 22.03 5.53 -25.24
N HIS A 218 23.14 6.24 -25.34
CA HIS A 218 23.20 7.64 -25.66
C HIS A 218 23.90 7.82 -27.01
N TYR A 219 23.33 8.63 -27.89
CA TYR A 219 23.93 9.00 -29.16
C TYR A 219 23.95 10.53 -29.31
N LYS A 220 25.13 11.12 -29.33
CA LYS A 220 25.31 12.55 -29.63
C LYS A 220 25.41 12.77 -31.13
N PHE A 221 24.51 13.58 -31.68
CA PHE A 221 24.57 14.06 -33.06
C PHE A 221 25.65 15.14 -33.23
N ASN A 222 25.87 15.91 -32.20
CA ASN A 222 26.88 16.98 -32.10
C ASN A 222 27.04 17.36 -30.61
N LYS A 223 27.84 18.39 -30.32
CA LYS A 223 28.12 18.90 -28.94
C LYS A 223 26.86 19.32 -28.16
N LYS A 224 25.70 19.49 -28.81
CA LYS A 224 24.49 20.06 -28.18
C LYS A 224 23.33 19.09 -28.14
N VAL A 225 23.16 18.27 -29.16
CA VAL A 225 21.95 17.43 -29.34
C VAL A 225 22.31 15.97 -29.16
N GLU A 226 21.56 15.30 -28.29
CA GLU A 226 21.68 13.85 -28.08
C GLU A 226 20.31 13.15 -28.17
N ALA A 227 20.34 11.88 -28.60
CA ALA A 227 19.25 10.93 -28.46
C ALA A 227 19.57 9.92 -27.37
N ILE A 228 18.58 9.53 -26.60
CA ILE A 228 18.70 8.57 -25.50
C ILE A 228 17.62 7.53 -25.63
N TYR A 229 17.99 6.26 -25.59
CA TYR A 229 17.07 5.17 -25.31
C TYR A 229 17.43 4.58 -23.96
N ALA A 230 16.44 4.46 -23.06
CA ALA A 230 16.64 3.86 -21.76
C ALA A 230 15.59 2.78 -21.49
N PHE A 231 16.02 1.73 -20.81
CA PHE A 231 15.20 0.64 -20.32
C PHE A 231 15.44 0.46 -18.84
N ASN A 232 14.35 0.42 -18.05
CA ASN A 232 14.36 0.15 -16.62
C ASN A 232 13.47 -1.06 -16.35
N PHE A 233 13.94 -1.93 -15.47
CA PHE A 233 13.22 -3.09 -14.98
C PHE A 233 13.40 -3.16 -13.46
N GLY A 234 12.31 -3.44 -12.75
CA GLY A 234 12.32 -3.68 -11.33
C GLY A 234 11.37 -4.82 -10.98
N THR A 235 11.77 -5.65 -10.03
CA THR A 235 10.91 -6.69 -9.45
C THR A 235 11.23 -6.84 -7.97
N GLY A 236 10.26 -7.34 -7.21
CA GLY A 236 10.51 -7.61 -5.80
C GLY A 236 9.28 -7.99 -5.00
N THR A 237 9.54 -8.26 -3.73
CA THR A 237 8.56 -8.62 -2.70
C THR A 237 8.72 -7.67 -1.52
N THR A 238 7.62 -7.21 -0.96
CA THR A 238 7.59 -6.34 0.22
C THR A 238 6.19 -6.28 0.83
N VAL A 239 6.09 -5.70 2.00
CA VAL A 239 4.81 -5.40 2.65
C VAL A 239 4.41 -3.96 2.33
N TYR A 240 3.12 -3.72 2.11
CA TYR A 240 2.57 -2.40 1.86
C TYR A 240 1.36 -2.13 2.76
N GLN A 241 1.29 -0.92 3.32
CA GLN A 241 0.15 -0.42 4.06
C GLN A 241 -0.60 0.59 3.20
N GLY A 242 -1.73 0.19 2.66
CA GLY A 242 -2.72 1.05 2.02
C GLY A 242 -3.93 1.22 2.92
N ASP A 243 -5.14 1.08 2.35
CA ASP A 243 -6.39 1.00 3.13
C ASP A 243 -6.40 -0.28 3.97
N ASN A 244 -5.90 -1.37 3.39
CA ASN A 244 -5.62 -2.63 4.07
C ASN A 244 -4.11 -2.92 4.11
N ARG A 245 -3.76 -4.09 4.65
CA ARG A 245 -2.40 -4.62 4.64
C ARG A 245 -2.21 -5.58 3.47
N TYR A 246 -1.24 -5.28 2.61
CA TYR A 246 -0.96 -6.06 1.40
C TYR A 246 0.40 -6.74 1.47
N SER A 247 0.46 -8.01 1.08
CA SER A 247 1.69 -8.67 0.72
C SER A 247 1.91 -8.49 -0.78
N LEU A 248 2.85 -7.62 -1.15
CA LEU A 248 3.24 -7.41 -2.54
C LEU A 248 4.28 -8.47 -2.88
N LYS A 249 3.96 -9.39 -3.79
CA LYS A 249 4.79 -10.55 -4.09
C LYS A 249 5.12 -10.65 -5.57
N ASP A 250 6.41 -10.72 -5.88
CA ASP A 250 6.92 -10.84 -7.25
C ASP A 250 6.37 -9.78 -8.20
N ILE A 251 6.15 -8.56 -7.68
CA ILE A 251 5.71 -7.44 -8.52
C ILE A 251 6.78 -7.10 -9.54
N ARG A 252 6.36 -6.66 -10.73
CA ARG A 252 7.27 -6.34 -11.84
C ARG A 252 6.90 -5.04 -12.49
N PHE A 253 7.92 -4.24 -12.80
CA PHE A 253 7.79 -3.00 -13.54
C PHE A 253 8.77 -2.97 -14.70
N GLN A 254 8.30 -2.46 -15.84
CA GLN A 254 9.13 -2.25 -17.02
C GLN A 254 8.86 -0.85 -17.56
N GLN A 255 9.93 -0.14 -17.91
CA GLN A 255 9.81 1.19 -18.47
C GLN A 255 10.78 1.36 -19.63
N HIS A 256 10.24 1.80 -20.76
CA HIS A 256 10.99 2.16 -21.97
C HIS A 256 10.88 3.67 -22.17
N ARG A 257 12.00 4.34 -22.39
CA ARG A 257 12.05 5.77 -22.68
C ARG A 257 12.87 6.02 -23.93
N PHE A 258 12.33 6.85 -24.81
CA PHE A 258 13.06 7.46 -25.91
C PHE A 258 13.03 8.98 -25.77
N GLU A 259 14.17 9.65 -25.92
CA GLU A 259 14.28 11.09 -25.78
C GLU A 259 15.27 11.65 -26.78
N ILE A 260 14.92 12.79 -27.40
CA ILE A 260 15.86 13.63 -28.12
C ILE A 260 15.89 14.98 -27.40
N ARG A 261 17.07 15.46 -27.04
CA ARG A 261 17.20 16.71 -26.29
C ARG A 261 18.40 17.53 -26.67
N GLN A 262 18.27 18.83 -26.51
CA GLN A 262 19.37 19.75 -26.32
C GLN A 262 19.24 20.34 -24.93
N LYS A 263 20.24 20.10 -24.07
CA LYS A 263 20.22 20.57 -22.69
C LYS A 263 19.88 22.07 -22.65
N ASP A 264 19.02 22.45 -21.72
CA ASP A 264 18.55 23.83 -21.47
C ASP A 264 17.83 24.49 -22.68
N LYS A 265 17.48 23.73 -23.73
CA LYS A 265 16.84 24.30 -24.93
C LYS A 265 15.55 23.60 -25.31
N PHE A 266 15.58 22.29 -25.52
CA PHE A 266 14.40 21.51 -25.84
C PHE A 266 14.55 20.04 -25.49
N PHE A 267 13.41 19.38 -25.32
CA PHE A 267 13.33 17.93 -25.38
C PHE A 267 12.04 17.48 -26.07
N ILE A 268 12.10 16.29 -26.67
CA ILE A 268 10.97 15.49 -27.10
C ILE A 268 11.18 14.12 -26.48
N ARG A 269 10.21 13.66 -25.70
CA ARG A 269 10.30 12.41 -24.94
C ARG A 269 9.04 11.60 -25.10
N ALA A 270 9.20 10.30 -25.28
CA ALA A 270 8.12 9.32 -25.20
C ALA A 270 8.55 8.19 -24.27
N TYR A 271 7.64 7.72 -23.39
CA TYR A 271 7.91 6.56 -22.57
C TYR A 271 6.66 5.73 -22.34
N ARG A 272 6.89 4.47 -22.01
CA ARG A 272 5.85 3.55 -21.58
C ARG A 272 6.31 2.83 -20.32
N THR A 273 5.47 2.86 -19.30
CA THR A 273 5.61 2.07 -18.07
C THR A 273 4.53 0.99 -18.06
N SER A 274 4.90 -0.23 -17.73
CA SER A 274 3.99 -1.36 -17.53
C SER A 274 4.26 -2.01 -16.19
N GLU A 275 3.21 -2.46 -15.55
CA GLU A 275 3.28 -3.17 -14.28
C GLU A 275 2.64 -4.56 -14.37
N ASP A 276 3.03 -5.43 -13.45
CA ASP A 276 2.40 -6.72 -13.16
C ASP A 276 2.44 -6.90 -11.63
N ALA A 277 1.28 -6.97 -11.00
CA ALA A 277 1.17 -7.15 -9.55
C ALA A 277 1.63 -8.54 -9.05
N GLY A 278 1.99 -9.44 -9.96
CA GLY A 278 2.54 -10.77 -9.61
C GLY A 278 1.59 -11.63 -8.81
N GLY A 279 2.08 -12.11 -7.67
CA GLY A 279 1.34 -12.91 -6.70
C GLY A 279 0.79 -12.12 -5.51
N SER A 280 0.64 -10.80 -5.62
CA SER A 280 0.21 -9.93 -4.52
C SER A 280 -1.23 -10.18 -4.07
N TYR A 281 -1.47 -10.07 -2.77
CA TYR A 281 -2.78 -10.30 -2.15
C TYR A 281 -3.03 -9.37 -0.95
N ASP A 282 -4.30 -9.26 -0.57
CA ASP A 282 -4.77 -8.54 0.61
C ASP A 282 -4.77 -9.49 1.82
N ALA A 283 -4.00 -9.19 2.86
CA ALA A 283 -3.86 -10.03 4.04
C ALA A 283 -5.14 -10.01 4.90
N VAL A 284 -5.84 -8.87 4.98
CA VAL A 284 -7.09 -8.75 5.73
C VAL A 284 -8.18 -9.61 5.07
N PHE A 285 -8.37 -9.46 3.76
CA PHE A 285 -9.31 -10.31 3.02
C PHE A 285 -8.92 -11.79 3.07
N THR A 286 -7.62 -12.12 3.08
CA THR A 286 -7.18 -13.50 3.24
C THR A 286 -7.65 -14.10 4.56
N ALA A 287 -7.50 -13.35 5.67
CA ALA A 287 -7.97 -13.79 6.98
C ALA A 287 -9.48 -14.03 7.02
N LEU A 288 -10.27 -13.09 6.51
CA LEU A 288 -11.72 -13.18 6.46
C LEU A 288 -12.18 -14.39 5.62
N LEU A 289 -11.54 -14.62 4.46
CA LEU A 289 -11.86 -15.75 3.58
C LEU A 289 -11.41 -17.10 4.16
N LEU A 290 -10.30 -17.16 4.89
CA LEU A 290 -9.89 -18.35 5.62
C LEU A 290 -10.93 -18.73 6.67
N GLN A 291 -11.43 -17.75 7.40
CA GLN A 291 -12.49 -17.99 8.38
C GLN A 291 -13.80 -18.45 7.73
N ASP A 292 -14.24 -17.76 6.68
CA ASP A 292 -15.49 -18.12 5.99
C ASP A 292 -15.39 -19.51 5.33
N SER A 293 -14.22 -19.85 4.81
CA SER A 293 -13.93 -21.19 4.26
C SER A 293 -13.95 -22.28 5.31
N SER A 294 -13.68 -21.97 6.58
CA SER A 294 -13.86 -22.92 7.68
C SER A 294 -15.33 -23.01 8.11
N GLN A 295 -15.92 -21.91 8.47
CA GLN A 295 -17.35 -21.76 8.76
C GLN A 295 -17.73 -20.27 8.76
N SER A 296 -18.97 -19.97 8.36
CA SER A 296 -19.47 -18.60 8.37
C SER A 296 -19.49 -18.01 9.78
N ASN A 297 -19.40 -16.67 9.88
CA ASN A 297 -19.47 -15.97 11.16
C ASN A 297 -20.73 -16.31 11.96
N SER A 298 -21.89 -16.40 11.31
CA SER A 298 -23.15 -16.76 11.95
C SER A 298 -23.12 -18.20 12.49
N SER A 299 -22.52 -19.14 11.76
CA SER A 299 -22.40 -20.52 12.22
C SER A 299 -21.47 -20.62 13.43
N TRP A 300 -20.32 -19.94 13.39
CA TRP A 300 -19.37 -19.92 14.49
C TRP A 300 -20.00 -19.28 15.76
N SER A 301 -20.65 -18.13 15.60
CA SER A 301 -21.33 -17.42 16.69
C SER A 301 -22.44 -18.27 17.32
N ASN A 302 -23.26 -18.97 16.49
CA ASN A 302 -24.27 -19.87 16.99
C ASN A 302 -23.69 -21.04 17.80
N ASN A 303 -22.53 -21.57 17.38
CA ASN A 303 -21.83 -22.63 18.10
C ASN A 303 -21.32 -22.13 19.45
N TYR A 304 -20.72 -20.93 19.47
CA TYR A 304 -20.24 -20.28 20.68
C TYR A 304 -21.39 -20.04 21.69
N ASN A 305 -22.50 -19.45 21.22
CA ASN A 305 -23.69 -19.17 22.01
C ASN A 305 -24.37 -20.46 22.52
N THR A 306 -24.41 -21.49 21.70
CA THR A 306 -24.97 -22.80 22.07
C THR A 306 -24.17 -23.43 23.20
N TYR A 307 -22.82 -23.40 23.09
CA TYR A 307 -21.96 -23.87 24.16
C TYR A 307 -22.17 -23.09 25.45
N TRP A 308 -22.24 -21.75 25.35
CA TRP A 308 -22.49 -20.88 26.50
C TRP A 308 -23.81 -21.24 27.20
N ILE A 309 -24.89 -21.35 26.45
CA ILE A 309 -26.21 -21.69 27.02
C ILE A 309 -26.22 -23.06 27.69
N LEU A 310 -25.62 -24.06 27.05
CA LEU A 310 -25.74 -25.44 27.49
C LEU A 310 -24.72 -25.81 28.56
N GLN A 311 -23.53 -25.26 28.50
CA GLN A 311 -22.41 -25.68 29.35
C GLN A 311 -22.01 -24.63 30.38
N VAL A 312 -22.03 -23.32 30.02
CA VAL A 312 -21.51 -22.25 30.86
C VAL A 312 -22.59 -21.61 31.72
N ARG A 313 -23.74 -21.28 31.14
CA ARG A 313 -24.86 -20.64 31.85
C ARG A 313 -25.26 -21.35 33.16
N PRO A 314 -25.40 -22.69 33.20
CA PRO A 314 -25.66 -23.38 34.45
C PRO A 314 -24.57 -23.23 35.51
N LYS A 315 -23.30 -23.18 35.07
CA LYS A 315 -22.15 -22.95 35.96
C LYS A 315 -22.24 -21.53 36.54
N VAL A 316 -22.55 -20.49 35.74
CA VAL A 316 -22.71 -19.11 36.20
C VAL A 316 -23.87 -18.97 37.19
N TRP A 317 -25.02 -19.60 36.93
CA TRP A 317 -26.15 -19.55 37.84
C TRP A 317 -25.87 -20.17 39.20
N ASN A 318 -24.90 -21.07 39.27
CA ASN A 318 -24.50 -21.73 40.52
C ASN A 318 -23.30 -21.06 41.21
N LEU A 319 -22.79 -19.93 40.67
CA LEU A 319 -21.74 -19.18 41.39
C LEU A 319 -22.26 -18.62 42.73
N PRO A 320 -21.46 -18.67 43.77
CA PRO A 320 -21.82 -18.07 45.05
C PRO A 320 -22.17 -16.60 44.92
N GLY A 321 -23.36 -16.22 45.38
CA GLY A 321 -23.84 -14.84 45.33
C GLY A 321 -24.47 -14.39 44.01
N PHE A 322 -24.49 -15.24 43.00
CA PHE A 322 -25.13 -14.90 41.72
C PHE A 322 -26.66 -14.86 41.85
N PRO A 323 -27.36 -13.80 41.38
CA PRO A 323 -28.81 -13.67 41.45
C PRO A 323 -29.48 -14.58 40.39
N ASN A 324 -29.61 -15.87 40.70
CA ASN A 324 -30.10 -16.88 39.78
C ASN A 324 -31.55 -16.60 39.33
N PRO A 325 -31.81 -16.33 38.04
CA PRO A 325 -33.15 -16.01 37.52
C PRO A 325 -34.14 -17.19 37.58
N GLN A 326 -33.68 -18.43 37.71
CA GLN A 326 -34.54 -19.58 37.93
C GLN A 326 -35.12 -19.62 39.36
N VAL A 327 -34.40 -19.04 40.33
CA VAL A 327 -34.85 -19.01 41.72
C VAL A 327 -35.68 -17.76 41.99
N ASN A 328 -35.27 -16.62 41.48
CA ASN A 328 -36.00 -15.37 41.61
C ASN A 328 -35.98 -14.52 40.35
N PRO A 329 -36.88 -14.82 39.40
CA PRO A 329 -36.92 -14.13 38.11
C PRO A 329 -37.32 -12.65 38.23
N SER A 330 -38.08 -12.26 39.24
CA SER A 330 -38.66 -10.92 39.34
C SER A 330 -37.59 -9.84 39.59
N VAL A 331 -36.46 -10.16 40.22
CA VAL A 331 -35.37 -9.19 40.50
C VAL A 331 -34.65 -8.70 39.22
N TRP A 332 -34.84 -9.41 38.12
CA TRP A 332 -34.26 -9.05 36.81
C TRP A 332 -35.10 -8.05 36.00
N PHE A 333 -36.19 -7.57 36.54
CA PHE A 333 -37.16 -6.68 35.90
C PHE A 333 -37.49 -5.47 36.77
N GLY A 334 -38.02 -4.42 36.15
CA GLY A 334 -38.47 -3.21 36.83
C GLY A 334 -37.37 -2.51 37.58
N ASP A 335 -37.70 -1.92 38.71
CA ASP A 335 -36.81 -1.07 39.54
C ASP A 335 -35.61 -1.84 40.16
N SER A 336 -35.73 -3.16 40.28
CA SER A 336 -34.71 -4.01 40.90
C SER A 336 -33.60 -4.39 39.93
N LYS A 337 -33.75 -4.22 38.62
CA LYS A 337 -32.86 -4.76 37.60
C LYS A 337 -31.43 -4.19 37.72
N ASP A 338 -31.28 -2.89 37.91
CA ASP A 338 -29.95 -2.24 37.94
C ASP A 338 -29.13 -2.70 39.15
N SER A 339 -29.79 -2.89 40.28
CA SER A 339 -29.18 -3.49 41.49
C SER A 339 -28.76 -4.94 41.23
N THR A 340 -29.60 -5.72 40.56
CA THR A 340 -29.33 -7.12 40.20
C THR A 340 -28.16 -7.22 39.24
N TYR A 341 -28.09 -6.34 38.21
CA TYR A 341 -26.92 -6.27 37.31
C TYR A 341 -25.65 -5.89 38.06
N GLY A 342 -25.71 -4.96 39.00
CA GLY A 342 -24.58 -4.62 39.88
C GLY A 342 -24.06 -5.83 40.65
N VAL A 343 -24.97 -6.62 41.26
CA VAL A 343 -24.60 -7.87 41.95
C VAL A 343 -23.98 -8.88 40.98
N ALA A 344 -24.61 -9.10 39.84
CA ALA A 344 -24.09 -10.04 38.83
C ALA A 344 -22.68 -9.64 38.36
N ASN A 345 -22.45 -8.36 38.05
CA ASN A 345 -21.15 -7.85 37.64
C ASN A 345 -20.08 -8.02 38.69
N ASN A 346 -20.40 -7.83 39.98
CA ASN A 346 -19.47 -8.10 41.07
C ASN A 346 -19.12 -9.60 41.17
N VAL A 347 -20.08 -10.49 40.90
CA VAL A 347 -19.80 -11.93 40.84
C VAL A 347 -18.90 -12.25 39.67
N TYR A 348 -19.16 -11.68 38.47
CA TYR A 348 -18.26 -11.88 37.33
C TYR A 348 -16.84 -11.42 37.61
N ALA A 349 -16.67 -10.26 38.26
CA ALA A 349 -15.34 -9.76 38.65
C ALA A 349 -14.65 -10.68 39.68
N THR A 350 -15.42 -11.19 40.65
CA THR A 350 -14.90 -12.11 41.69
C THR A 350 -14.44 -13.46 41.08
N PHE A 351 -15.15 -13.95 40.07
CA PHE A 351 -14.88 -15.22 39.39
C PHE A 351 -14.33 -15.04 38.00
N SER A 352 -13.57 -13.95 37.74
CA SER A 352 -13.02 -13.58 36.43
C SER A 352 -12.21 -14.71 35.78
N ASP A 353 -11.40 -15.44 36.56
CA ASP A 353 -10.60 -16.56 36.04
C ASP A 353 -11.50 -17.69 35.49
N SER A 354 -12.61 -17.97 36.18
CA SER A 354 -13.59 -18.95 35.71
C SER A 354 -14.27 -18.47 34.42
N ILE A 355 -14.67 -17.19 34.37
CA ILE A 355 -15.28 -16.59 33.17
C ILE A 355 -14.29 -16.65 31.99
N ASN A 356 -13.05 -16.28 32.18
CA ASN A 356 -11.98 -16.36 31.17
C ASN A 356 -11.78 -17.81 30.66
N SER A 357 -11.75 -18.78 31.59
CA SER A 357 -11.65 -20.20 31.23
C SER A 357 -12.85 -20.65 30.38
N TRP A 358 -14.05 -20.25 30.77
CA TRP A 358 -15.28 -20.65 30.03
C TRP A 358 -15.37 -19.97 28.66
N HIS A 359 -14.88 -18.75 28.49
CA HIS A 359 -14.73 -18.13 27.17
C HIS A 359 -13.74 -18.92 26.30
N SER A 360 -12.63 -19.36 26.88
CA SER A 360 -11.65 -20.20 26.15
C SER A 360 -12.23 -21.54 25.74
N GLU A 361 -13.00 -22.22 26.65
CA GLU A 361 -13.73 -23.45 26.33
C GLU A 361 -14.73 -23.25 25.19
N ALA A 362 -15.54 -22.20 25.25
CA ALA A 362 -16.56 -21.89 24.24
C ALA A 362 -15.93 -21.59 22.87
N ARG A 363 -14.80 -20.84 22.87
CA ARG A 363 -14.05 -20.56 21.64
C ARG A 363 -13.46 -21.83 21.06
N SER A 364 -12.78 -22.65 21.86
CA SER A 364 -12.22 -23.93 21.41
C SER A 364 -13.30 -24.86 20.87
N TYR A 365 -14.48 -24.87 21.48
CA TYR A 365 -15.63 -25.63 20.98
C TYR A 365 -16.09 -25.10 19.62
N ALA A 366 -16.29 -23.79 19.49
CA ALA A 366 -16.74 -23.19 18.22
C ALA A 366 -15.70 -23.38 17.09
N ASP A 367 -14.42 -23.25 17.39
CA ASP A 367 -13.31 -23.42 16.44
C ASP A 367 -13.13 -24.89 16.00
N SER A 368 -13.45 -25.87 16.87
CA SER A 368 -13.25 -27.28 16.58
C SER A 368 -14.37 -27.94 15.77
N LEU A 369 -15.53 -27.27 15.63
CA LEU A 369 -16.71 -27.91 15.06
C LEU A 369 -16.66 -28.08 13.54
N ALA A 370 -16.74 -29.35 13.13
CA ALA A 370 -16.97 -29.78 11.76
C ALA A 370 -18.36 -30.50 11.60
N ASN A 371 -19.30 -30.24 12.51
CA ASN A 371 -20.48 -31.09 12.73
C ASN A 371 -21.63 -30.82 11.77
N LYS A 372 -21.55 -29.78 10.93
CA LYS A 372 -22.58 -29.46 9.93
C LYS A 372 -21.99 -29.59 8.54
N PRO A 373 -22.77 -30.01 7.54
CA PRO A 373 -22.33 -29.98 6.16
C PRO A 373 -21.82 -28.56 5.81
N GLY A 374 -20.56 -28.48 5.35
CA GLY A 374 -19.90 -27.24 4.99
C GLY A 374 -19.08 -26.58 6.09
N ASN A 375 -19.19 -27.00 7.37
CA ASN A 375 -18.33 -26.48 8.43
C ASN A 375 -17.05 -27.29 8.54
N LEU A 376 -15.91 -26.59 8.64
CA LEU A 376 -14.59 -27.13 8.94
C LEU A 376 -14.07 -26.53 10.24
N PRO A 377 -13.14 -27.19 10.94
CA PRO A 377 -12.41 -26.59 12.05
C PRO A 377 -11.63 -25.34 11.57
N TYR A 378 -11.37 -24.43 12.49
CA TYR A 378 -10.48 -23.30 12.26
C TYR A 378 -9.15 -23.78 11.67
N PHE A 379 -8.67 -23.10 10.65
CA PHE A 379 -7.41 -23.44 9.97
C PHE A 379 -6.23 -22.91 10.80
N ILE A 380 -5.57 -23.79 11.52
CA ILE A 380 -4.45 -23.43 12.40
C ILE A 380 -3.21 -23.13 11.54
N PRO A 381 -2.60 -21.93 11.65
CA PRO A 381 -1.36 -21.58 10.95
C PRO A 381 -0.26 -22.64 11.12
N GLY A 382 0.51 -22.89 10.05
CA GLY A 382 1.55 -23.91 10.01
C GLY A 382 1.05 -25.35 9.85
N THR A 383 -0.25 -25.57 9.60
CA THR A 383 -0.79 -26.89 9.26
C THR A 383 -1.03 -27.00 7.74
N ALA A 384 -0.94 -28.23 7.21
CA ALA A 384 -1.20 -28.47 5.79
C ALA A 384 -2.58 -28.02 5.31
N LYS A 385 -3.60 -28.00 6.19
CA LYS A 385 -4.93 -27.48 5.88
C LYS A 385 -4.92 -25.97 5.72
N PHE A 386 -4.26 -25.26 6.63
CA PHE A 386 -4.06 -23.82 6.52
C PHE A 386 -3.29 -23.47 5.24
N ASP A 387 -2.16 -24.11 5.00
CA ASP A 387 -1.31 -23.85 3.84
C ASP A 387 -2.07 -24.07 2.52
N SER A 388 -2.88 -25.13 2.44
CA SER A 388 -3.71 -25.41 1.26
C SER A 388 -4.82 -24.36 1.06
N ALA A 389 -5.52 -23.99 2.12
CA ALA A 389 -6.59 -22.97 2.05
C ALA A 389 -6.00 -21.59 1.73
N PHE A 390 -4.91 -21.21 2.40
CA PHE A 390 -4.17 -19.98 2.18
C PHE A 390 -3.69 -19.87 0.72
N ALA A 391 -3.02 -20.90 0.20
CA ALA A 391 -2.55 -20.92 -1.18
C ALA A 391 -3.71 -20.83 -2.18
N HIS A 392 -4.82 -21.50 -1.91
CA HIS A 392 -6.01 -21.40 -2.76
C HIS A 392 -6.56 -19.99 -2.77
N ILE A 393 -6.78 -19.37 -1.60
CA ILE A 393 -7.37 -18.04 -1.47
C ILE A 393 -6.46 -16.97 -2.10
N THR A 394 -5.16 -17.01 -1.83
CA THR A 394 -4.21 -16.00 -2.31
C THR A 394 -3.88 -16.11 -3.81
N THR A 395 -4.25 -17.22 -4.46
CA THR A 395 -4.09 -17.40 -5.91
C THR A 395 -5.35 -17.07 -6.72
N GLN A 396 -6.50 -16.96 -6.08
CA GLN A 396 -7.76 -16.59 -6.72
C GLN A 396 -7.97 -15.08 -6.67
N ASN A 397 -8.43 -14.49 -7.78
CA ASN A 397 -8.72 -13.05 -7.85
C ASN A 397 -9.87 -12.67 -6.90
N THR A 398 -9.74 -11.48 -6.28
CA THR A 398 -10.82 -10.88 -5.50
C THR A 398 -12.09 -10.69 -6.33
N PHE A 399 -13.25 -10.70 -5.65
CA PHE A 399 -14.60 -10.51 -6.18
C PHE A 399 -15.06 -11.56 -7.21
N GLN A 400 -14.26 -11.90 -8.21
CA GLN A 400 -14.69 -12.79 -9.29
C GLN A 400 -14.51 -14.28 -8.98
N GLN A 401 -13.45 -14.61 -8.26
CA GLN A 401 -13.08 -15.99 -7.96
C GLN A 401 -13.16 -16.30 -6.46
N GLY A 402 -13.56 -15.32 -5.63
CA GLY A 402 -13.69 -15.49 -4.19
C GLY A 402 -12.35 -15.58 -3.46
N GLY A 403 -11.29 -15.02 -4.02
CA GLY A 403 -9.97 -14.96 -3.43
C GLY A 403 -9.57 -13.60 -2.89
N SER A 404 -8.32 -13.46 -2.51
CA SER A 404 -7.72 -12.21 -2.01
C SER A 404 -6.60 -11.66 -2.90
N ARG A 405 -6.26 -12.34 -3.99
CA ARG A 405 -5.30 -11.87 -4.96
C ARG A 405 -5.82 -10.63 -5.67
N PHE A 406 -5.02 -9.57 -5.74
CA PHE A 406 -5.33 -8.49 -6.67
C PHE A 406 -4.48 -8.63 -7.93
N TYR A 407 -5.16 -8.51 -9.06
CA TYR A 407 -4.54 -8.60 -10.36
C TYR A 407 -4.40 -7.18 -10.92
N ASP A 408 -3.20 -6.82 -11.34
CA ASP A 408 -2.94 -5.58 -12.07
C ASP A 408 -1.86 -5.80 -13.13
N LYS A 409 -2.21 -5.50 -14.39
CA LYS A 409 -1.29 -5.46 -15.54
C LYS A 409 -1.49 -4.18 -16.33
N SER A 410 -1.60 -3.08 -15.62
CA SER A 410 -1.83 -1.77 -16.18
C SER A 410 -0.60 -1.20 -16.89
N SER A 411 -0.83 -0.24 -17.77
CA SER A 411 0.25 0.47 -18.44
C SER A 411 -0.07 1.95 -18.67
N LEU A 412 0.98 2.76 -18.67
CA LEU A 412 0.96 4.19 -18.98
C LEU A 412 1.85 4.44 -20.20
N SER A 413 1.34 5.10 -21.21
CA SER A 413 2.12 5.68 -22.32
C SER A 413 2.07 7.20 -22.21
N HIS A 414 3.22 7.86 -22.31
CA HIS A 414 3.33 9.31 -22.14
C HIS A 414 4.23 9.90 -23.23
N PHE A 415 3.76 10.98 -23.85
CA PHE A 415 4.51 11.81 -24.77
C PHE A 415 4.64 13.21 -24.18
N GLN A 416 5.84 13.80 -24.24
CA GLN A 416 6.14 15.15 -23.76
C GLN A 416 7.04 15.87 -24.74
N ALA A 417 6.82 17.19 -24.87
CA ALA A 417 7.72 18.05 -25.61
C ALA A 417 7.81 19.43 -24.92
N GLU A 418 8.99 20.00 -24.94
CA GLU A 418 9.25 21.32 -24.39
C GLU A 418 10.26 22.06 -25.24
N TYR A 419 10.11 23.38 -25.40
CA TYR A 419 11.04 24.25 -26.07
C TYR A 419 11.19 25.58 -25.33
N LYS A 420 12.43 26.02 -25.14
CA LYS A 420 12.80 27.28 -24.53
C LYS A 420 13.23 28.29 -25.61
N PHE A 421 12.48 29.38 -25.71
CA PHE A 421 12.85 30.55 -26.49
C PHE A 421 13.58 31.55 -25.57
N GLU A 422 14.66 32.14 -26.05
CA GLU A 422 15.50 33.09 -25.29
C GLU A 422 15.68 34.40 -26.05
N PRO A 423 14.58 35.17 -26.32
CA PRO A 423 14.72 36.52 -26.80
C PRO A 423 15.39 37.39 -25.72
N SER A 424 16.03 38.47 -26.16
CA SER A 424 16.86 39.32 -25.27
C SER A 424 16.09 39.93 -24.06
N PHE A 425 14.78 39.97 -24.12
CA PHE A 425 13.95 40.62 -23.09
C PHE A 425 13.36 39.66 -22.06
N MET A 426 13.25 38.36 -22.33
CA MET A 426 12.74 37.34 -21.38
C MET A 426 13.02 35.92 -21.87
N ASP A 427 12.96 34.95 -20.94
CA ASP A 427 12.90 33.52 -21.28
C ASP A 427 11.44 33.12 -21.42
N ILE A 428 11.12 32.35 -22.45
CA ILE A 428 9.78 31.81 -22.72
C ILE A 428 9.91 30.29 -22.86
N LEU A 429 9.27 29.56 -21.96
CA LEU A 429 9.22 28.09 -21.98
C LEU A 429 7.82 27.65 -22.42
N VAL A 430 7.73 26.85 -23.45
CA VAL A 430 6.47 26.26 -23.93
C VAL A 430 6.60 24.76 -23.91
N GLY A 431 5.62 24.08 -23.32
CA GLY A 431 5.62 22.64 -23.28
C GLY A 431 4.22 22.06 -23.31
N GLY A 432 4.18 20.75 -23.56
CA GLY A 432 2.93 20.00 -23.58
C GLY A 432 3.16 18.52 -23.38
N SER A 433 2.08 17.83 -23.00
CA SER A 433 2.09 16.40 -22.71
C SER A 433 0.79 15.73 -23.15
N TYR A 434 0.89 14.46 -23.47
CA TYR A 434 -0.23 13.57 -23.76
C TYR A 434 0.01 12.22 -23.08
N ARG A 435 -0.92 11.79 -22.21
CA ARG A 435 -0.85 10.52 -21.47
C ARG A 435 -2.02 9.63 -21.84
N VAL A 436 -1.77 8.34 -21.89
CA VAL A 436 -2.81 7.31 -22.01
C VAL A 436 -2.56 6.26 -20.94
N TYR A 437 -3.55 6.09 -20.08
CA TYR A 437 -3.60 5.03 -19.08
C TYR A 437 -4.46 3.89 -19.64
N ASN A 438 -3.96 2.67 -19.54
CA ASN A 438 -4.66 1.45 -19.88
C ASN A 438 -4.68 0.54 -18.65
N PRO A 439 -5.63 0.76 -17.70
CA PRO A 439 -5.81 -0.12 -16.57
C PRO A 439 -6.20 -1.52 -17.03
N SER A 440 -5.71 -2.55 -16.32
CA SER A 440 -6.07 -3.95 -16.56
C SER A 440 -6.01 -4.72 -15.26
N SER A 441 -7.17 -4.89 -14.61
CA SER A 441 -7.28 -5.48 -13.29
C SER A 441 -8.13 -6.74 -13.20
N GLN A 442 -8.79 -7.13 -14.27
CA GLN A 442 -9.76 -8.24 -14.27
C GLN A 442 -10.82 -8.10 -13.17
N GLY A 443 -11.23 -6.87 -12.86
CA GLY A 443 -12.24 -6.57 -11.86
C GLY A 443 -11.75 -6.52 -10.42
N THR A 444 -10.48 -6.72 -10.15
CA THR A 444 -9.94 -6.64 -8.77
C THR A 444 -9.80 -5.20 -8.26
N ILE A 445 -9.63 -4.24 -9.17
CA ILE A 445 -9.43 -2.82 -8.86
C ILE A 445 -10.43 -1.97 -9.65
N PHE A 446 -10.55 -2.23 -10.95
CA PHE A 446 -11.42 -1.49 -11.87
C PHE A 446 -12.54 -2.38 -12.41
N SER A 447 -13.62 -1.76 -12.92
CA SER A 447 -14.75 -2.49 -13.52
C SER A 447 -14.43 -2.95 -14.96
N ASP A 448 -13.32 -3.67 -15.13
CA ASP A 448 -12.81 -4.19 -16.43
C ASP A 448 -13.07 -5.69 -16.61
N THR A 449 -14.24 -6.16 -16.14
CA THR A 449 -14.70 -7.54 -16.26
C THR A 449 -15.35 -7.80 -17.61
N GLY A 450 -15.50 -9.08 -17.99
CA GLY A 450 -16.24 -9.47 -19.20
C GLY A 450 -15.67 -8.95 -20.52
N GLY A 451 -14.37 -8.66 -20.57
CA GLY A 451 -13.70 -8.15 -21.77
C GLY A 451 -13.81 -6.63 -21.96
N VAL A 452 -14.30 -5.90 -20.97
CA VAL A 452 -14.32 -4.43 -20.98
C VAL A 452 -12.88 -3.93 -20.94
N VAL A 453 -12.51 -3.09 -21.92
CA VAL A 453 -11.20 -2.41 -21.97
C VAL A 453 -11.39 -0.97 -21.50
N ILE A 454 -10.69 -0.62 -20.43
CA ILE A 454 -10.66 0.76 -19.92
C ILE A 454 -9.44 1.45 -20.53
N SER A 455 -9.65 2.66 -21.03
CA SER A 455 -8.58 3.55 -21.44
C SER A 455 -8.94 4.97 -21.01
N ASN A 456 -8.01 5.66 -20.43
CA ASN A 456 -8.19 7.06 -19.99
C ASN A 456 -7.04 7.90 -20.54
N TYR A 457 -7.36 9.01 -21.21
CA TYR A 457 -6.36 9.91 -21.72
C TYR A 457 -6.45 11.28 -21.07
N GLU A 458 -5.30 11.91 -20.96
CA GLU A 458 -5.18 13.30 -20.56
C GLU A 458 -4.11 14.02 -21.40
N TYR A 459 -4.31 15.30 -21.59
CA TYR A 459 -3.33 16.16 -22.26
C TYR A 459 -3.34 17.55 -21.64
N GLY A 460 -2.22 18.22 -21.75
CA GLY A 460 -2.09 19.58 -21.27
C GLY A 460 -0.96 20.32 -21.95
N GLY A 461 -1.03 21.64 -21.88
CA GLY A 461 0.01 22.52 -22.37
C GLY A 461 0.27 23.65 -21.37
N TYR A 462 1.48 24.14 -21.35
CA TYR A 462 1.88 25.21 -20.45
C TYR A 462 2.78 26.25 -21.14
N LEU A 463 2.72 27.44 -20.58
CA LEU A 463 3.56 28.58 -20.92
C LEU A 463 4.18 29.11 -19.61
N ASN A 464 5.50 29.20 -19.57
CA ASN A 464 6.22 29.84 -18.48
C ASN A 464 7.02 31.02 -19.03
N LEU A 465 6.86 32.17 -18.42
CA LEU A 465 7.53 33.42 -18.75
C LEU A 465 8.44 33.79 -17.58
N LYS A 466 9.73 34.02 -17.86
CA LYS A 466 10.70 34.42 -16.85
C LYS A 466 11.47 35.63 -17.31
N ARG A 467 11.44 36.69 -16.51
CA ARG A 467 12.18 37.93 -16.79
C ARG A 467 13.05 38.32 -15.61
N LYS A 468 14.28 38.69 -15.90
CA LYS A 468 15.27 39.15 -14.94
C LYS A 468 15.38 40.66 -15.01
N PHE A 469 15.45 41.33 -13.87
CA PHE A 469 15.57 42.77 -13.71
C PHE A 469 16.67 43.11 -12.73
N LEU A 470 17.16 44.35 -12.76
CA LEU A 470 18.09 44.89 -11.79
C LEU A 470 19.39 44.02 -11.67
N ASP A 471 20.01 43.65 -12.77
CA ASP A 471 21.17 42.79 -12.82
C ASP A 471 20.94 41.44 -12.09
N GLU A 472 19.81 40.82 -12.41
CA GLU A 472 19.36 39.54 -11.84
C GLU A 472 18.96 39.56 -10.36
N LYS A 473 18.92 40.72 -9.71
CA LYS A 473 18.48 40.84 -8.32
C LYS A 473 16.97 40.63 -8.13
N LEU A 474 16.20 40.87 -9.20
CA LEU A 474 14.74 40.61 -9.23
C LEU A 474 14.42 39.70 -10.40
N ILE A 475 13.82 38.54 -10.10
CA ILE A 475 13.36 37.57 -11.09
C ILE A 475 11.84 37.46 -10.96
N LEU A 476 11.10 37.76 -12.02
CA LEU A 476 9.68 37.53 -12.11
C LEU A 476 9.43 36.31 -12.98
N THR A 477 8.58 35.42 -12.50
CA THR A 477 8.15 34.22 -13.23
C THR A 477 6.61 34.17 -13.21
N ALA A 478 6.01 33.89 -14.34
CA ALA A 478 4.58 33.63 -14.46
C ALA A 478 4.37 32.36 -15.27
N THR A 479 3.50 31.49 -14.79
CA THR A 479 3.19 30.22 -15.46
C THR A 479 1.68 30.11 -15.66
N ALA A 480 1.26 29.63 -16.80
CA ALA A 480 -0.11 29.25 -17.07
C ALA A 480 -0.13 27.85 -17.70
N ARG A 481 -0.96 26.99 -17.19
CA ARG A 481 -1.17 25.64 -17.72
C ARG A 481 -2.65 25.36 -17.92
N VAL A 482 -2.97 24.62 -18.96
CA VAL A 482 -4.32 24.12 -19.24
C VAL A 482 -4.22 22.61 -19.42
N ASP A 483 -5.01 21.85 -18.68
CA ASP A 483 -5.11 20.40 -18.74
C ASP A 483 -6.54 19.97 -19.07
N LYS A 484 -6.67 18.86 -19.78
CA LYS A 484 -7.92 18.16 -20.06
C LYS A 484 -7.72 16.67 -19.82
N ASN A 485 -8.57 16.09 -18.99
CA ASN A 485 -8.71 14.65 -18.84
C ASN A 485 -10.00 14.20 -19.54
N GLN A 486 -10.07 12.95 -19.97
CA GLN A 486 -11.25 12.35 -20.60
C GLN A 486 -12.54 12.55 -19.79
N ASN A 487 -12.44 12.44 -18.47
CA ASN A 487 -13.56 12.42 -17.54
C ASN A 487 -13.87 13.79 -16.91
N PHE A 488 -13.02 14.80 -17.10
CA PHE A 488 -13.15 16.12 -16.48
C PHE A 488 -13.02 17.21 -17.52
N ASP A 489 -13.61 18.37 -17.25
CA ASP A 489 -13.48 19.55 -18.11
C ASP A 489 -12.07 20.16 -18.02
N TYR A 490 -11.83 21.17 -18.88
CA TYR A 490 -10.58 21.91 -18.88
C TYR A 490 -10.32 22.57 -17.52
N VAL A 491 -9.12 22.36 -17.02
CA VAL A 491 -8.63 22.96 -15.78
C VAL A 491 -7.47 23.87 -16.10
N THR A 492 -7.49 25.08 -15.57
CA THR A 492 -6.41 26.07 -15.72
C THR A 492 -5.68 26.23 -14.40
N SER A 493 -4.36 26.16 -14.42
CA SER A 493 -3.48 26.30 -13.26
C SER A 493 -2.51 27.46 -13.49
N PRO A 494 -2.83 28.68 -13.00
CA PRO A 494 -1.88 29.79 -12.97
C PRO A 494 -0.89 29.63 -11.80
N ALA A 495 0.34 30.10 -11.96
CA ALA A 495 1.38 30.11 -10.92
C ALA A 495 2.37 31.28 -11.12
#